data_c23d5a9bcf185e427c1dd2e9aca52b26
#
_entry.id   c23d5a9bcf185e427c1dd2e9aca52b26
#
_cell.length_a   1.000
_cell.length_b   1.000
_cell.length_c   1.000
_cell.angle_alpha   90.00
_cell.angle_beta   90.00
_cell.angle_gamma   90.00
#
_symmetry.space_group_name_H-M   'P 1'
#
loop_
_entity.id
_entity.type
_entity.pdbx_description
1 polymer ?
#
loop_
_entity_poly.entity_id
_entity_poly.type
_entity_poly.pdbx_seq_one_letter_code
_entity_poly.pdbx_strand_id
1 'polypeptide(L)'
;MSALTARFFAETGIEVRATFQPVGVLREKLVAGEPCDLLVSTHVMLEELALEGRIVADTVAMLGRVRTGIAVRSRDRAPAIDTREALGASLVAAPAIYLPDPARATAGIHFLKVLRVLALDQELAPRLHTHANGAAAMAALARSDQEGSIGCTQITEIRITSGVKLVGPLKGSLELATAYAVGLSAVARDGAHARRFAEMLAGRESAALRLQSGFEP
;
A
#
# COMPACT_ATOMS: atom_id res chain seq x y z
N MET A 1 -12.48 -0.26 -2.55
CA MET A 1 -12.90 1.13 -2.85
C MET A 1 -14.16 1.15 -3.70
N SER A 2 -14.20 0.60 -4.93
CA SER A 2 -15.37 0.72 -5.83
C SER A 2 -16.72 0.38 -5.20
N ALA A 3 -16.82 -0.70 -4.41
CA ALA A 3 -18.07 -1.07 -3.76
C ALA A 3 -18.53 -0.05 -2.69
N LEU A 4 -17.60 0.52 -1.92
CA LEU A 4 -17.93 1.53 -0.91
C LEU A 4 -18.27 2.87 -1.52
N THR A 5 -17.55 3.30 -2.57
CA THR A 5 -17.87 4.55 -3.28
C THR A 5 -19.21 4.48 -3.98
N ALA A 6 -19.55 3.33 -4.60
CA ALA A 6 -20.87 3.13 -5.23
C ALA A 6 -22.00 3.17 -4.20
N ARG A 7 -21.82 2.51 -3.05
CA ARG A 7 -22.78 2.53 -1.95
C ARG A 7 -22.96 3.95 -1.39
N PHE A 8 -21.86 4.66 -1.16
CA PHE A 8 -21.89 6.03 -0.67
C PHE A 8 -22.64 6.96 -1.62
N PHE A 9 -22.39 6.83 -2.93
CA PHE A 9 -23.12 7.57 -3.95
C PHE A 9 -24.62 7.26 -3.94
N ALA A 10 -24.99 5.98 -3.82
CA ALA A 10 -26.39 5.58 -3.75
C ALA A 10 -27.12 6.15 -2.53
N GLU A 11 -26.43 6.29 -1.40
CA GLU A 11 -26.98 6.80 -0.14
C GLU A 11 -27.03 8.34 -0.07
N THR A 12 -26.11 9.03 -0.75
CA THR A 12 -25.90 10.48 -0.55
C THR A 12 -26.02 11.32 -1.83
N GLY A 13 -25.92 10.71 -3.02
CA GLY A 13 -25.77 11.41 -4.29
C GLY A 13 -24.37 12.03 -4.51
N ILE A 14 -23.45 11.87 -3.57
CA ILE A 14 -22.11 12.49 -3.64
C ILE A 14 -21.11 11.53 -4.27
N GLU A 15 -20.42 11.99 -5.30
CA GLU A 15 -19.36 11.25 -5.98
C GLU A 15 -18.04 11.33 -5.18
N VAL A 16 -17.43 10.18 -4.89
CA VAL A 16 -16.11 10.11 -4.28
C VAL A 16 -15.04 10.02 -5.37
N ARG A 17 -14.19 11.04 -5.45
CA ARG A 17 -13.02 11.07 -6.34
C ARG A 17 -11.77 10.71 -5.56
N ALA A 18 -11.17 9.57 -5.90
CA ALA A 18 -9.98 9.06 -5.19
C ALA A 18 -8.73 9.20 -6.05
N THR A 19 -7.66 9.72 -5.43
CA THR A 19 -6.31 9.76 -6.01
C THR A 19 -5.39 8.85 -5.21
N PHE A 20 -4.66 7.97 -5.89
CA PHE A 20 -3.75 7.00 -5.26
C PHE A 20 -2.30 7.40 -5.54
N GLN A 21 -1.55 7.66 -4.47
CA GLN A 21 -0.14 8.08 -4.55
C GLN A 21 0.66 7.48 -3.38
N PRO A 22 2.00 7.42 -3.46
CA PRO A 22 2.84 7.10 -2.32
C PRO A 22 2.60 8.05 -1.14
N VAL A 23 2.76 7.54 0.08
CA VAL A 23 2.50 8.28 1.33
C VAL A 23 3.21 9.63 1.37
N GLY A 24 4.50 9.68 0.98
CA GLY A 24 5.27 10.93 0.92
C GLY A 24 4.70 11.95 -0.08
N VAL A 25 4.23 11.48 -1.24
CA VAL A 25 3.60 12.35 -2.27
C VAL A 25 2.26 12.89 -1.78
N LEU A 26 1.45 12.08 -1.09
CA LEU A 26 0.18 12.55 -0.50
C LEU A 26 0.41 13.65 0.53
N ARG A 27 1.47 13.52 1.36
CA ARG A 27 1.86 14.57 2.31
C ARG A 27 2.24 15.87 1.60
N GLU A 28 3.13 15.78 0.59
CA GLU A 28 3.57 16.93 -0.20
C GLU A 28 2.37 17.69 -0.80
N LYS A 29 1.41 16.97 -1.39
CA LYS A 29 0.19 17.54 -2.00
C LYS A 29 -0.71 18.22 -0.97
N LEU A 30 -0.97 17.58 0.16
CA LEU A 30 -1.79 18.16 1.23
C LEU A 30 -1.14 19.44 1.79
N VAL A 31 0.18 19.42 2.04
CA VAL A 31 0.93 20.57 2.53
C VAL A 31 0.95 21.71 1.52
N ALA A 32 1.02 21.39 0.22
CA ALA A 32 0.92 22.37 -0.87
C ALA A 32 -0.50 22.95 -1.05
N GLY A 33 -1.49 22.47 -0.29
CA GLY A 33 -2.87 23.00 -0.34
C GLY A 33 -3.71 22.42 -1.47
N GLU A 34 -3.33 21.28 -2.07
CA GLU A 34 -4.21 20.60 -3.02
C GLU A 34 -5.54 20.23 -2.33
N PRO A 35 -6.69 20.40 -3.01
CA PRO A 35 -7.98 20.08 -2.44
C PRO A 35 -8.05 18.61 -1.98
N CYS A 36 -8.39 18.42 -0.71
CA CYS A 36 -8.54 17.10 -0.10
C CYS A 36 -9.59 17.18 1.00
N ASP A 37 -10.62 16.37 0.93
CA ASP A 37 -11.63 16.29 1.99
C ASP A 37 -11.27 15.22 3.02
N LEU A 38 -10.65 14.12 2.56
CA LEU A 38 -10.34 12.96 3.37
C LEU A 38 -9.02 12.33 2.93
N LEU A 39 -8.13 12.05 3.89
CA LEU A 39 -6.86 11.39 3.64
C LEU A 39 -6.85 9.98 4.25
N VAL A 40 -6.51 8.99 3.43
CA VAL A 40 -6.13 7.64 3.88
C VAL A 40 -4.61 7.53 3.77
N SER A 41 -3.94 7.30 4.90
CA SER A 41 -2.47 7.22 4.94
C SER A 41 -2.01 6.32 6.09
N THR A 42 -0.68 6.26 6.33
CA THR A 42 -0.17 5.61 7.53
C THR A 42 -0.66 6.35 8.77
N HIS A 43 -0.94 5.62 9.85
CA HIS A 43 -1.40 6.22 11.10
C HIS A 43 -0.43 7.29 11.61
N VAL A 44 0.88 7.01 11.60
CA VAL A 44 1.93 7.95 11.99
C VAL A 44 1.86 9.26 11.18
N MET A 45 1.71 9.17 9.86
CA MET A 45 1.58 10.36 9.00
C MET A 45 0.33 11.18 9.35
N LEU A 46 -0.80 10.54 9.64
CA LEU A 46 -2.02 11.27 10.03
C LEU A 46 -1.87 11.94 11.39
N GLU A 47 -1.18 11.31 12.35
CA GLU A 47 -0.86 11.94 13.65
C GLU A 47 0.04 13.17 13.48
N GLU A 48 1.11 13.07 12.67
CA GLU A 48 1.99 14.21 12.35
C GLU A 48 1.20 15.34 11.70
N LEU A 49 0.38 15.05 10.70
CA LEU A 49 -0.45 16.05 10.03
C LEU A 49 -1.53 16.64 10.93
N ALA A 50 -2.02 15.89 11.91
CA ALA A 50 -2.95 16.41 12.92
C ALA A 50 -2.25 17.40 13.88
N LEU A 51 -1.02 17.11 14.31
CA LEU A 51 -0.21 18.03 15.08
C LEU A 51 0.11 19.33 14.30
N GLU A 52 0.28 19.24 12.99
CA GLU A 52 0.46 20.36 12.08
C GLU A 52 -0.86 21.12 11.77
N GLY A 53 -1.99 20.68 12.31
CA GLY A 53 -3.30 21.29 12.07
C GLY A 53 -3.85 21.06 10.65
N ARG A 54 -3.33 20.08 9.93
CA ARG A 54 -3.75 19.72 8.55
C ARG A 54 -4.85 18.67 8.52
N ILE A 55 -4.92 17.83 9.53
CA ILE A 55 -5.94 16.80 9.75
C ILE A 55 -6.67 17.13 11.06
N VAL A 56 -7.98 16.94 11.06
CA VAL A 56 -8.81 17.10 12.26
C VAL A 56 -8.57 15.90 13.17
N ALA A 57 -7.89 16.09 14.31
CA ALA A 57 -7.33 15.03 15.14
C ALA A 57 -8.35 14.01 15.64
N ASP A 58 -9.54 14.45 16.05
CA ASP A 58 -10.63 13.62 16.57
C ASP A 58 -11.31 12.75 15.49
N THR A 59 -10.94 12.94 14.23
CA THR A 59 -11.48 12.18 13.09
C THR A 59 -10.59 11.01 12.66
N VAL A 60 -9.38 10.90 13.22
CA VAL A 60 -8.45 9.85 12.84
C VAL A 60 -8.97 8.51 13.31
N ALA A 61 -9.31 7.62 12.36
CA ALA A 61 -9.85 6.30 12.62
C ALA A 61 -9.03 5.21 11.93
N MET A 62 -8.71 4.15 12.69
CA MET A 62 -7.93 3.02 12.20
C MET A 62 -8.68 2.20 11.15
N LEU A 63 -7.98 1.86 10.07
CA LEU A 63 -8.47 0.93 9.04
C LEU A 63 -7.94 -0.49 9.24
N GLY A 64 -6.79 -0.64 9.86
CA GLY A 64 -6.08 -1.89 10.13
C GLY A 64 -4.62 -1.83 9.69
N ARG A 65 -3.95 -2.96 9.75
CA ARG A 65 -2.54 -3.12 9.37
C ARG A 65 -2.43 -3.79 8.01
N VAL A 66 -1.44 -3.40 7.22
CA VAL A 66 -1.12 -4.05 5.95
C VAL A 66 0.33 -4.48 5.98
N ARG A 67 0.58 -5.75 5.71
CA ARG A 67 1.95 -6.28 5.61
C ARG A 67 2.52 -6.06 4.21
N THR A 68 3.83 -5.92 4.15
CA THR A 68 4.59 -6.02 2.91
C THR A 68 4.72 -7.49 2.52
N GLY A 69 4.47 -7.81 1.27
CA GLY A 69 4.47 -9.18 0.77
C GLY A 69 5.19 -9.35 -0.56
N ILE A 70 5.44 -10.61 -0.88
CA ILE A 70 6.05 -11.06 -2.13
C ILE A 70 4.95 -11.51 -3.08
N ALA A 71 5.07 -11.12 -4.34
CA ALA A 71 4.19 -11.49 -5.43
C ALA A 71 4.97 -12.08 -6.60
N VAL A 72 4.28 -12.89 -7.40
CA VAL A 72 4.72 -13.36 -8.72
C VAL A 72 3.58 -13.22 -9.71
N ARG A 73 3.86 -13.37 -11.00
CA ARG A 73 2.78 -13.45 -12.01
C ARG A 73 1.86 -14.63 -11.67
N SER A 74 0.58 -14.50 -11.94
CA SER A 74 -0.42 -15.55 -11.62
C SER A 74 -0.07 -16.92 -12.23
N ARG A 75 0.59 -16.94 -13.39
CA ARG A 75 1.02 -18.14 -14.12
C ARG A 75 2.31 -18.79 -13.60
N ASP A 76 3.13 -18.04 -12.84
CA ASP A 76 4.44 -18.53 -12.38
C ASP A 76 4.30 -19.38 -11.12
N ARG A 77 5.26 -20.28 -10.91
CA ARG A 77 5.38 -21.02 -9.65
C ARG A 77 5.75 -20.08 -8.51
N ALA A 78 5.12 -20.25 -7.35
CA ALA A 78 5.48 -19.49 -6.15
C ALA A 78 6.88 -19.92 -5.66
N PRO A 79 7.80 -18.97 -5.44
CA PRO A 79 9.11 -19.25 -4.84
C PRO A 79 8.99 -19.55 -3.35
N ALA A 80 10.00 -20.18 -2.77
CA ALA A 80 10.10 -20.36 -1.33
C ALA A 80 10.53 -19.04 -0.66
N ILE A 81 9.74 -18.60 0.33
CA ILE A 81 10.01 -17.36 1.09
C ILE A 81 9.86 -17.54 2.60
N ASP A 82 9.79 -18.79 3.08
CA ASP A 82 9.42 -19.10 4.44
C ASP A 82 10.52 -18.80 5.45
N THR A 83 11.77 -18.83 5.03
CA THR A 83 12.93 -18.46 5.81
C THR A 83 13.70 -17.31 5.14
N ARG A 84 14.61 -16.69 5.89
CA ARG A 84 15.50 -15.64 5.39
C ARG A 84 16.37 -16.15 4.22
N GLU A 85 16.90 -17.38 4.38
CA GLU A 85 17.76 -18.02 3.38
C GLU A 85 16.98 -18.37 2.11
N ALA A 86 15.75 -18.91 2.25
CA ALA A 86 14.88 -19.24 1.13
C ALA A 86 14.45 -17.99 0.36
N LEU A 87 14.11 -16.91 1.06
CA LEU A 87 13.81 -15.62 0.42
C LEU A 87 15.04 -15.09 -0.34
N GLY A 88 16.22 -15.11 0.30
CA GLY A 88 17.47 -14.68 -0.33
C GLY A 88 17.76 -15.46 -1.61
N ALA A 89 17.70 -16.79 -1.55
CA ALA A 89 17.91 -17.65 -2.71
C ALA A 89 16.90 -17.37 -3.84
N SER A 90 15.63 -17.16 -3.48
CA SER A 90 14.57 -16.83 -4.43
C SER A 90 14.79 -15.48 -5.12
N LEU A 91 15.27 -14.47 -4.37
CA LEU A 91 15.59 -13.15 -4.92
C LEU A 91 16.82 -13.20 -5.84
N VAL A 92 17.84 -13.97 -5.48
CA VAL A 92 19.03 -14.18 -6.32
C VAL A 92 18.68 -14.89 -7.62
N ALA A 93 17.77 -15.86 -7.57
CA ALA A 93 17.31 -16.59 -8.76
C ALA A 93 16.38 -15.77 -9.66
N ALA A 94 15.74 -14.71 -9.14
CA ALA A 94 14.80 -13.91 -9.91
C ALA A 94 15.49 -13.08 -11.00
N PRO A 95 15.05 -13.14 -12.28
CA PRO A 95 15.64 -12.35 -13.35
C PRO A 95 15.33 -10.85 -13.22
N ALA A 96 14.21 -10.49 -12.61
CA ALA A 96 13.80 -9.10 -12.36
C ALA A 96 12.99 -8.99 -11.06
N ILE A 97 13.13 -7.86 -10.38
CA ILE A 97 12.45 -7.57 -9.11
C ILE A 97 11.71 -6.24 -9.24
N TYR A 98 10.39 -6.27 -9.07
CA TYR A 98 9.50 -5.13 -9.23
C TYR A 98 9.09 -4.58 -7.86
N LEU A 99 9.32 -3.29 -7.63
CA LEU A 99 9.03 -2.63 -6.35
C LEU A 99 8.57 -1.18 -6.56
N PRO A 100 7.84 -0.59 -5.61
CA PRO A 100 7.55 0.84 -5.62
C PRO A 100 8.81 1.65 -5.30
N ASP A 101 8.73 2.96 -5.55
CA ASP A 101 9.80 3.92 -5.31
C ASP A 101 10.46 3.73 -3.92
N PRO A 102 11.76 3.39 -3.87
CA PRO A 102 12.46 3.11 -2.62
C PRO A 102 12.81 4.37 -1.80
N ALA A 103 12.49 5.57 -2.29
CA ALA A 103 12.67 6.82 -1.56
C ALA A 103 11.35 7.36 -0.98
N ARG A 104 10.20 7.07 -1.61
CA ARG A 104 8.91 7.72 -1.32
C ARG A 104 7.79 6.76 -0.88
N ALA A 105 7.88 5.49 -1.25
CA ALA A 105 6.87 4.50 -0.93
C ALA A 105 7.30 3.63 0.25
N THR A 106 6.44 3.49 1.26
CA THR A 106 6.71 2.72 2.50
C THR A 106 7.24 1.31 2.21
N ALA A 107 6.61 0.56 1.30
CA ALA A 107 7.04 -0.78 0.95
C ALA A 107 8.38 -0.79 0.19
N GLY A 108 8.63 0.20 -0.68
CA GLY A 108 9.91 0.32 -1.40
C GLY A 108 11.07 0.62 -0.47
N ILE A 109 10.89 1.60 0.44
CA ILE A 109 11.88 1.94 1.48
C ILE A 109 12.20 0.70 2.33
N HIS A 110 11.16 -0.02 2.75
CA HIS A 110 11.32 -1.22 3.56
C HIS A 110 12.03 -2.33 2.80
N PHE A 111 11.63 -2.61 1.56
CA PHE A 111 12.22 -3.69 0.79
C PHE A 111 13.71 -3.45 0.49
N LEU A 112 14.11 -2.20 0.25
CA LEU A 112 15.52 -1.87 0.13
C LEU A 112 16.30 -2.14 1.43
N LYS A 113 15.71 -1.92 2.61
CA LYS A 113 16.29 -2.34 3.89
C LYS A 113 16.39 -3.87 4.00
N VAL A 114 15.38 -4.59 3.54
CA VAL A 114 15.41 -6.06 3.49
C VAL A 114 16.58 -6.55 2.64
N LEU A 115 16.79 -6.01 1.45
CA LEU A 115 17.92 -6.37 0.60
C LEU A 115 19.26 -6.10 1.28
N ARG A 116 19.41 -4.98 1.98
CA ARG A 116 20.63 -4.69 2.78
C ARG A 116 20.84 -5.68 3.91
N VAL A 117 19.79 -6.04 4.66
CA VAL A 117 19.86 -7.05 5.72
C VAL A 117 20.27 -8.42 5.17
N LEU A 118 19.87 -8.72 3.94
CA LEU A 118 20.25 -9.96 3.23
C LEU A 118 21.64 -9.85 2.58
N ALA A 119 22.30 -8.67 2.59
CA ALA A 119 23.53 -8.35 1.86
C ALA A 119 23.40 -8.56 0.32
N LEU A 120 22.21 -8.29 -0.22
CA LEU A 120 21.88 -8.50 -1.65
C LEU A 120 21.62 -7.19 -2.40
N ASP A 121 21.67 -6.04 -1.75
CA ASP A 121 21.30 -4.74 -2.34
C ASP A 121 22.23 -4.34 -3.51
N GLN A 122 23.52 -4.62 -3.42
CA GLN A 122 24.47 -4.34 -4.49
C GLN A 122 24.35 -5.33 -5.66
N GLU A 123 24.26 -6.63 -5.34
CA GLU A 123 24.16 -7.70 -6.35
C GLU A 123 22.87 -7.56 -7.17
N LEU A 124 21.75 -7.24 -6.51
CA LEU A 124 20.45 -7.17 -7.14
C LEU A 124 20.12 -5.80 -7.75
N ALA A 125 20.91 -4.76 -7.48
CA ALA A 125 20.67 -3.40 -7.98
C ALA A 125 20.36 -3.34 -9.49
N PRO A 126 21.08 -4.04 -10.40
CA PRO A 126 20.79 -4.01 -11.84
C PRO A 126 19.48 -4.67 -12.24
N ARG A 127 18.87 -5.47 -11.35
CA ARG A 127 17.61 -6.20 -11.59
C ARG A 127 16.41 -5.56 -10.91
N LEU A 128 16.59 -4.42 -10.23
CA LEU A 128 15.52 -3.70 -9.57
C LEU A 128 14.76 -2.80 -10.56
N HIS A 129 13.49 -3.06 -10.76
CA HIS A 129 12.57 -2.26 -11.55
C HIS A 129 11.67 -1.44 -10.62
N THR A 130 12.01 -0.16 -10.45
CA THR A 130 11.28 0.75 -9.56
C THR A 130 10.14 1.45 -10.29
N HIS A 131 9.01 1.61 -9.61
CA HIS A 131 7.80 2.24 -10.15
C HIS A 131 7.24 3.28 -9.17
N ALA A 132 6.41 4.17 -9.66
CA ALA A 132 5.86 5.27 -8.86
C ALA A 132 5.11 4.82 -7.59
N ASN A 133 4.44 3.67 -7.63
CA ASN A 133 3.73 3.06 -6.49
C ASN A 133 3.66 1.54 -6.66
N GLY A 134 3.16 0.84 -5.64
CA GLY A 134 3.11 -0.63 -5.66
C GLY A 134 2.13 -1.19 -6.68
N ALA A 135 1.00 -0.54 -6.92
CA ALA A 135 0.06 -0.99 -7.95
C ALA A 135 0.69 -0.91 -9.35
N ALA A 136 1.46 0.16 -9.64
CA ALA A 136 2.21 0.30 -10.89
C ALA A 136 3.31 -0.77 -11.00
N ALA A 137 4.03 -1.07 -9.90
CA ALA A 137 5.02 -2.14 -9.85
C ALA A 137 4.39 -3.52 -10.14
N MET A 138 3.26 -3.82 -9.51
CA MET A 138 2.53 -5.07 -9.73
C MET A 138 1.95 -5.18 -11.14
N ALA A 139 1.43 -4.10 -11.69
CA ALA A 139 0.97 -4.05 -13.07
C ALA A 139 2.12 -4.28 -14.08
N ALA A 140 3.32 -3.78 -13.79
CA ALA A 140 4.52 -4.04 -14.60
C ALA A 140 4.95 -5.50 -14.49
N LEU A 141 4.98 -6.08 -13.27
CA LEU A 141 5.24 -7.50 -13.05
C LEU A 141 4.25 -8.38 -13.83
N ALA A 142 2.96 -8.07 -13.79
CA ALA A 142 1.92 -8.83 -14.50
C ALA A 142 2.18 -8.93 -16.01
N ARG A 143 2.74 -7.86 -16.60
CA ARG A 143 3.07 -7.75 -18.03
C ARG A 143 4.46 -8.26 -18.39
N SER A 144 5.30 -8.58 -17.40
CA SER A 144 6.66 -9.07 -17.66
C SER A 144 6.65 -10.39 -18.43
N ASP A 145 7.54 -10.53 -19.40
CA ASP A 145 7.76 -11.76 -20.14
C ASP A 145 8.77 -12.69 -19.44
N GLN A 146 9.50 -12.18 -18.44
CA GLN A 146 10.52 -12.94 -17.72
C GLN A 146 9.89 -13.83 -16.64
N GLU A 147 9.91 -15.14 -16.87
CA GLU A 147 9.46 -16.14 -15.91
C GLU A 147 10.30 -16.09 -14.61
N GLY A 148 9.67 -16.27 -13.46
CA GLY A 148 10.34 -16.22 -12.16
C GLY A 148 10.63 -14.84 -11.63
N SER A 149 10.16 -13.77 -12.30
CA SER A 149 10.22 -12.40 -11.76
C SER A 149 9.43 -12.27 -10.48
N ILE A 150 9.94 -11.48 -9.55
CA ILE A 150 9.35 -11.26 -8.21
C ILE A 150 8.90 -9.82 -8.06
N GLY A 151 7.79 -9.61 -7.37
CA GLY A 151 7.35 -8.29 -6.92
C GLY A 151 7.32 -8.18 -5.41
N CYS A 152 7.58 -7.00 -4.88
CA CYS A 152 7.44 -6.72 -3.45
C CYS A 152 6.74 -5.38 -3.22
N THR A 153 5.59 -5.42 -2.54
CA THR A 153 4.86 -4.24 -2.13
C THR A 153 3.86 -4.56 -1.02
N GLN A 154 3.00 -3.61 -0.65
CA GLN A 154 1.88 -3.83 0.29
C GLN A 154 0.92 -4.89 -0.26
N ILE A 155 0.47 -5.82 0.60
CA ILE A 155 -0.42 -6.92 0.21
C ILE A 155 -1.71 -6.41 -0.43
N THR A 156 -2.23 -5.26 -0.01
CA THR A 156 -3.40 -4.61 -0.62
C THR A 156 -3.19 -4.30 -2.10
N GLU A 157 -2.02 -3.84 -2.49
CA GLU A 157 -1.69 -3.52 -3.89
C GLU A 157 -1.51 -4.79 -4.73
N ILE A 158 -0.98 -5.85 -4.12
CA ILE A 158 -0.89 -7.17 -4.79
C ILE A 158 -2.28 -7.71 -5.07
N ARG A 159 -3.17 -7.68 -4.06
CA ARG A 159 -4.53 -8.27 -4.17
C ARG A 159 -5.44 -7.56 -5.16
N ILE A 160 -5.27 -6.26 -5.37
CA ILE A 160 -6.09 -5.50 -6.33
C ILE A 160 -5.55 -5.58 -7.77
N THR A 161 -4.34 -6.08 -7.98
CA THR A 161 -3.72 -6.11 -9.32
C THR A 161 -3.98 -7.44 -10.01
N SER A 162 -4.69 -7.42 -11.12
CA SER A 162 -4.89 -8.60 -11.97
C SER A 162 -3.58 -9.06 -12.60
N GLY A 163 -3.42 -10.37 -12.78
CA GLY A 163 -2.24 -10.97 -13.41
C GLY A 163 -1.07 -11.26 -12.46
N VAL A 164 -1.18 -10.88 -11.18
CA VAL A 164 -0.25 -11.30 -10.13
C VAL A 164 -0.96 -12.09 -9.04
N LYS A 165 -0.20 -12.86 -8.27
CA LYS A 165 -0.68 -13.54 -7.06
C LYS A 165 0.26 -13.30 -5.90
N LEU A 166 -0.31 -13.19 -4.71
CA LEU A 166 0.43 -13.14 -3.45
C LEU A 166 1.07 -14.49 -3.17
N VAL A 167 2.39 -14.52 -2.94
CA VAL A 167 3.12 -15.68 -2.42
C VAL A 167 2.96 -15.74 -0.90
N GLY A 168 3.19 -14.61 -0.23
CA GLY A 168 3.03 -14.46 1.21
C GLY A 168 3.63 -13.15 1.71
N PRO A 169 3.40 -12.81 2.99
CA PRO A 169 4.07 -11.69 3.65
C PRO A 169 5.55 -11.99 3.87
N LEU A 170 6.35 -10.94 3.98
CA LEU A 170 7.68 -11.03 4.57
C LEU A 170 7.54 -11.48 6.04
N LYS A 171 8.49 -12.28 6.53
CA LYS A 171 8.39 -12.95 7.84
C LYS A 171 9.52 -12.57 8.80
N GLY A 172 9.25 -12.73 10.10
CA GLY A 172 10.23 -12.55 11.17
C GLY A 172 10.84 -11.16 11.19
N SER A 173 12.17 -11.06 11.27
CA SER A 173 12.88 -9.77 11.30
C SER A 173 12.79 -8.95 10.02
N LEU A 174 12.27 -9.54 8.93
CA LEU A 174 12.07 -8.87 7.64
C LEU A 174 10.63 -8.35 7.46
N GLU A 175 9.74 -8.60 8.41
CA GLU A 175 8.35 -8.17 8.36
C GLU A 175 8.21 -6.65 8.51
N LEU A 176 7.27 -6.08 7.78
CA LEU A 176 6.72 -4.77 8.03
C LEU A 176 5.20 -4.86 7.97
N ALA A 177 4.56 -4.55 9.08
CA ALA A 177 3.11 -4.34 9.19
C ALA A 177 2.84 -2.84 9.41
N THR A 178 2.36 -2.17 8.38
CA THR A 178 2.07 -0.73 8.42
C THR A 178 0.63 -0.50 8.87
N ALA A 179 0.44 0.27 9.92
CA ALA A 179 -0.88 0.71 10.36
C ALA A 179 -1.39 1.82 9.45
N TYR A 180 -2.60 1.65 8.91
CA TYR A 180 -3.29 2.65 8.09
C TYR A 180 -4.52 3.18 8.82
N ALA A 181 -4.77 4.46 8.63
CA ALA A 181 -5.93 5.15 9.17
C ALA A 181 -6.52 6.09 8.11
N VAL A 182 -7.68 6.63 8.42
CA VAL A 182 -8.35 7.68 7.67
C VAL A 182 -8.52 8.90 8.56
N GLY A 183 -8.40 10.10 8.01
CA GLY A 183 -8.61 11.35 8.74
C GLY A 183 -9.19 12.43 7.83
N LEU A 184 -9.99 13.31 8.42
CA LEU A 184 -10.61 14.45 7.75
C LEU A 184 -9.59 15.57 7.57
N SER A 185 -9.49 16.14 6.38
CA SER A 185 -8.69 17.33 6.14
C SER A 185 -9.27 18.54 6.88
N ALA A 186 -8.41 19.36 7.48
CA ALA A 186 -8.84 20.59 8.15
C ALA A 186 -9.46 21.64 7.18
N VAL A 187 -9.22 21.48 5.87
CA VAL A 187 -9.76 22.34 4.79
C VAL A 187 -10.77 21.61 3.93
N ALA A 188 -11.39 20.54 4.44
CA ALA A 188 -12.42 19.80 3.74
C ALA A 188 -13.57 20.73 3.32
N ARG A 189 -13.99 20.65 2.03
CA ARG A 189 -15.08 21.47 1.51
C ARG A 189 -16.44 21.00 1.98
N ASP A 190 -16.59 19.69 2.14
CA ASP A 190 -17.80 19.05 2.63
C ASP A 190 -17.44 18.09 3.78
N GLY A 191 -17.18 18.67 4.94
CA GLY A 191 -16.75 17.93 6.14
C GLY A 191 -17.78 16.91 6.63
N ALA A 192 -19.08 17.16 6.45
CA ALA A 192 -20.13 16.24 6.89
C ALA A 192 -20.14 14.94 6.07
N HIS A 193 -20.12 15.04 4.74
CA HIS A 193 -20.04 13.87 3.86
C HIS A 193 -18.70 13.16 3.94
N ALA A 194 -17.60 13.93 4.09
CA ALA A 194 -16.28 13.33 4.28
C ALA A 194 -16.21 12.52 5.58
N ARG A 195 -16.75 13.03 6.71
CA ARG A 195 -16.85 12.30 7.98
C ARG A 195 -17.66 11.02 7.84
N ARG A 196 -18.85 11.11 7.21
CA ARG A 196 -19.69 9.94 6.95
C ARG A 196 -18.97 8.88 6.11
N PHE A 197 -18.20 9.28 5.10
CA PHE A 197 -17.42 8.34 4.30
C PHE A 197 -16.25 7.74 5.08
N ALA A 198 -15.57 8.50 5.96
CA ALA A 198 -14.55 8.00 6.88
C ALA A 198 -15.13 6.94 7.82
N GLU A 199 -16.30 7.19 8.41
CA GLU A 199 -17.02 6.24 9.27
C GLU A 199 -17.38 4.96 8.51
N MET A 200 -17.84 5.07 7.25
CA MET A 200 -18.09 3.92 6.38
C MET A 200 -16.83 3.11 6.10
N LEU A 201 -15.69 3.77 5.85
CA LEU A 201 -14.40 3.10 5.62
C LEU A 201 -13.90 2.35 6.87
N ALA A 202 -13.99 2.98 8.05
CA ALA A 202 -13.47 2.44 9.31
C ALA A 202 -14.47 1.53 10.04
N GLY A 203 -15.75 1.63 9.73
CA GLY A 203 -16.86 0.96 10.40
C GLY A 203 -16.81 -0.56 10.33
N ARG A 204 -17.56 -1.21 11.22
CA ARG A 204 -17.67 -2.67 11.30
C ARG A 204 -18.23 -3.30 10.02
N GLU A 205 -19.14 -2.61 9.35
CA GLU A 205 -19.75 -3.04 8.08
C GLU A 205 -18.75 -3.22 6.95
N SER A 206 -17.63 -2.47 6.97
CA SER A 206 -16.53 -2.57 6.01
C SER A 206 -15.41 -3.53 6.45
N ALA A 207 -15.50 -4.13 7.63
CA ALA A 207 -14.44 -4.98 8.18
C ALA A 207 -14.13 -6.19 7.27
N ALA A 208 -15.16 -6.88 6.77
CA ALA A 208 -14.98 -8.00 5.86
C ALA A 208 -14.29 -7.58 4.55
N LEU A 209 -14.66 -6.42 4.00
CA LEU A 209 -14.05 -5.88 2.78
C LEU A 209 -12.58 -5.48 3.02
N ARG A 210 -12.26 -4.87 4.17
CA ARG A 210 -10.87 -4.55 4.54
C ARG A 210 -10.03 -5.82 4.65
N LEU A 211 -10.55 -6.86 5.32
CA LEU A 211 -9.86 -8.15 5.46
C LEU A 211 -9.60 -8.82 4.09
N GLN A 212 -10.61 -8.85 3.22
CA GLN A 212 -10.47 -9.36 1.85
C GLN A 212 -9.43 -8.56 1.05
N SER A 213 -9.35 -7.25 1.27
CA SER A 213 -8.38 -6.37 0.62
C SER A 213 -6.95 -6.53 1.17
N GLY A 214 -6.75 -7.23 2.29
CA GLY A 214 -5.44 -7.48 2.89
C GLY A 214 -5.12 -6.63 4.11
N PHE A 215 -6.10 -5.92 4.68
CA PHE A 215 -5.97 -5.32 5.99
C PHE A 215 -6.14 -6.39 7.08
N GLU A 216 -5.33 -6.32 8.10
CA GLU A 216 -5.43 -7.11 9.34
C GLU A 216 -5.86 -6.18 10.48
N PRO A 217 -6.57 -6.69 11.48
CA PRO A 217 -6.97 -5.91 12.68
C PRO A 217 -5.80 -5.29 13.43
#